data_9da3ed1dccebbcf22ad2da44461334eb
#
_entry.id   9da3ed1dccebbcf22ad2da44461334eb
#
_cell.length_a   1.000
_cell.length_b   1.000
_cell.length_c   1.000
_cell.angle_alpha   90.00
_cell.angle_beta   90.00
_cell.angle_gamma   90.00
#
_symmetry.space_group_name_H-M   'P 1'
#
loop_
_entity.id
_entity.type
_entity.pdbx_description
1 polymer ?
#
loop_
_entity_poly.entity_id
_entity_poly.type
_entity_poly.pdbx_seq_one_letter_code
_entity_poly.pdbx_strand_id
1 'polypeptide(L)'
;GEVYEKRIEKLTLRRSDAEEKELSGSMKKRIHIIKRAAREFKNGMYVNLGIGMPVLASNYIAPDITVHLQSENGILGMGPFPTAEEVDCDVINAGKESVTVLPGGSCFSSDTSFAMIRGNRVDMTILGGMQVSHRGDLSNWVVPGKVVKGMGGAMDLVSAPKSRVVVTMTHNANDGSPKIMHENTLPLTGANCVDRIITDKCVFDVVPGKGLLLRELSYGYTVEDIKACTACDFEVASDVAETY
;
A
#
# COMPACT_ATOMS: atom_id res chain seq x y z
N GLY A 1 -1.53 0.24 43.75
CA GLY A 1 -1.10 0.52 42.37
C GLY A 1 -2.33 0.69 41.50
N GLU A 2 -2.39 1.76 40.72
CA GLU A 2 -3.46 1.92 39.72
C GLU A 2 -3.38 0.76 38.71
N VAL A 3 -4.50 0.09 38.54
CA VAL A 3 -4.65 -0.92 37.50
C VAL A 3 -4.94 -0.16 36.20
N TYR A 4 -3.95 -0.07 35.33
CA TYR A 4 -4.18 0.46 33.98
C TYR A 4 -4.93 -0.60 33.17
N GLU A 5 -6.19 -0.33 32.84
CA GLU A 5 -6.87 -1.13 31.84
C GLU A 5 -6.23 -0.88 30.45
N LYS A 6 -5.67 -1.93 29.88
CA LYS A 6 -5.15 -1.89 28.52
C LYS A 6 -6.32 -1.75 27.55
N ARG A 7 -6.31 -0.70 26.72
CA ARG A 7 -7.34 -0.46 25.71
C ARG A 7 -6.84 -0.84 24.32
N ILE A 8 -7.67 -1.55 23.61
CA ILE A 8 -7.46 -1.80 22.17
C ILE A 8 -7.90 -0.53 21.44
N GLU A 9 -6.95 0.20 20.82
CA GLU A 9 -7.26 1.44 20.09
C GLU A 9 -8.08 1.19 18.84
N LYS A 10 -7.76 0.12 18.09
CA LYS A 10 -8.45 -0.25 16.86
C LYS A 10 -8.49 -1.76 16.72
N LEU A 11 -9.56 -2.36 17.23
CA LEU A 11 -9.82 -3.78 17.07
C LEU A 11 -10.08 -4.08 15.60
N THR A 12 -9.20 -4.85 14.98
CA THR A 12 -9.37 -5.34 13.62
C THR A 12 -9.30 -6.86 13.66
N LEU A 13 -10.38 -7.50 13.27
CA LEU A 13 -10.48 -8.96 13.24
C LEU A 13 -10.42 -9.48 11.80
N ARG A 14 -10.00 -10.74 11.66
CA ARG A 14 -10.05 -11.48 10.40
C ARG A 14 -11.50 -11.60 9.95
N ARG A 15 -11.76 -11.31 8.69
CA ARG A 15 -13.08 -11.46 8.07
C ARG A 15 -13.24 -12.86 7.49
N SER A 16 -14.45 -13.36 7.53
CA SER A 16 -14.86 -14.57 6.81
C SER A 16 -15.16 -14.26 5.34
N ASP A 17 -15.11 -15.29 4.49
CA ASP A 17 -15.46 -15.17 3.06
C ASP A 17 -16.91 -14.69 2.85
N ALA A 18 -17.82 -14.98 3.78
CA ALA A 18 -19.21 -14.54 3.73
C ALA A 18 -19.32 -13.01 3.92
N GLU A 19 -18.57 -12.46 4.87
CA GLU A 19 -18.55 -11.02 5.14
C GLU A 19 -17.89 -10.24 3.98
N GLU A 20 -16.96 -10.83 3.23
CA GLU A 20 -16.39 -10.21 2.03
C GLU A 20 -17.42 -10.04 0.90
N LYS A 21 -18.39 -10.94 0.78
CA LYS A 21 -19.44 -10.88 -0.27
C LYS A 21 -20.42 -9.72 -0.08
N GLU A 22 -20.65 -9.31 1.15
CA GLU A 22 -21.59 -8.23 1.51
C GLU A 22 -20.98 -6.82 1.51
N LEU A 23 -19.73 -6.65 1.08
CA LEU A 23 -19.02 -5.39 1.11
C LEU A 23 -19.64 -4.34 0.18
N SER A 24 -19.55 -3.07 0.59
CA SER A 24 -19.94 -1.91 -0.22
C SER A 24 -19.17 -1.82 -1.52
N GLY A 25 -19.70 -1.14 -2.54
CA GLY A 25 -19.05 -0.96 -3.83
C GLY A 25 -17.66 -0.31 -3.71
N SER A 26 -17.47 0.63 -2.77
CA SER A 26 -16.16 1.25 -2.55
C SER A 26 -15.15 0.28 -1.93
N MET A 27 -15.60 -0.62 -1.05
CA MET A 27 -14.73 -1.64 -0.48
C MET A 27 -14.39 -2.71 -1.51
N LYS A 28 -15.33 -3.09 -2.38
CA LYS A 28 -15.06 -4.02 -3.50
C LYS A 28 -13.96 -3.48 -4.43
N LYS A 29 -14.00 -2.18 -4.77
CA LYS A 29 -12.92 -1.53 -5.53
C LYS A 29 -11.57 -1.61 -4.82
N ARG A 30 -11.52 -1.37 -3.51
CA ARG A 30 -10.29 -1.47 -2.72
C ARG A 30 -9.73 -2.90 -2.73
N ILE A 31 -10.58 -3.89 -2.51
CA ILE A 31 -10.16 -5.30 -2.55
C ILE A 31 -9.67 -5.69 -3.94
N HIS A 32 -10.31 -5.20 -4.99
CA HIS A 32 -9.87 -5.41 -6.37
C HIS A 32 -8.43 -4.92 -6.58
N ILE A 33 -8.14 -3.66 -6.21
CA ILE A 33 -6.79 -3.09 -6.25
C ILE A 33 -5.81 -3.95 -5.46
N ILE A 34 -6.19 -4.35 -4.24
CA ILE A 34 -5.30 -5.08 -3.33
C ILE A 34 -5.03 -6.51 -3.80
N LYS A 35 -6.02 -7.20 -4.35
CA LYS A 35 -5.81 -8.52 -4.98
C LYS A 35 -4.79 -8.44 -6.13
N ARG A 36 -4.84 -7.34 -6.91
CA ARG A 36 -3.80 -7.11 -7.93
C ARG A 36 -2.44 -6.81 -7.29
N ALA A 37 -2.40 -5.96 -6.25
CA ALA A 37 -1.17 -5.61 -5.57
C ALA A 37 -0.50 -6.82 -4.91
N ALA A 38 -1.27 -7.77 -4.38
CA ALA A 38 -0.74 -8.99 -3.79
C ALA A 38 0.04 -9.87 -4.79
N ARG A 39 -0.17 -9.71 -6.10
CA ARG A 39 0.63 -10.39 -7.14
C ARG A 39 2.06 -9.86 -7.25
N GLU A 40 2.37 -8.73 -6.60
CA GLU A 40 3.75 -8.20 -6.54
C GLU A 40 4.62 -8.96 -5.52
N PHE A 41 4.03 -9.70 -4.60
CA PHE A 41 4.77 -10.48 -3.62
C PHE A 41 5.54 -11.64 -4.29
N LYS A 42 6.76 -11.83 -3.86
CA LYS A 42 7.61 -12.97 -4.25
C LYS A 42 8.11 -13.68 -3.01
N ASN A 43 8.41 -14.96 -3.15
CA ASN A 43 8.89 -15.78 -2.06
C ASN A 43 10.18 -15.21 -1.44
N GLY A 44 10.22 -15.12 -0.12
CA GLY A 44 11.35 -14.62 0.66
C GLY A 44 11.47 -13.10 0.76
N MET A 45 10.56 -12.31 0.17
CA MET A 45 10.60 -10.84 0.27
C MET A 45 10.33 -10.34 1.68
N TYR A 46 11.05 -9.28 2.05
CA TYR A 46 10.76 -8.42 3.19
C TYR A 46 9.93 -7.22 2.71
N VAL A 47 8.73 -7.06 3.24
CA VAL A 47 7.75 -6.09 2.72
C VAL A 47 7.18 -5.23 3.85
N ASN A 48 7.12 -3.92 3.63
CA ASN A 48 6.36 -3.00 4.47
C ASN A 48 5.02 -2.64 3.80
N LEU A 49 3.94 -2.67 4.57
CA LEU A 49 2.60 -2.33 4.11
C LEU A 49 2.12 -1.05 4.80
N GLY A 50 1.88 -0.01 4.02
CA GLY A 50 1.33 1.25 4.50
C GLY A 50 -0.07 1.11 5.09
N ILE A 51 -0.42 2.05 5.95
CA ILE A 51 -1.69 2.11 6.69
C ILE A 51 -2.89 2.15 5.73
N GLY A 52 -3.97 1.48 6.09
CA GLY A 52 -5.24 1.50 5.39
C GLY A 52 -5.36 0.42 4.32
N MET A 53 -5.53 0.81 3.05
CA MET A 53 -5.74 -0.16 1.97
C MET A 53 -4.55 -1.13 1.79
N PRO A 54 -3.27 -0.70 1.79
CA PRO A 54 -2.14 -1.59 1.58
C PRO A 54 -2.03 -2.76 2.57
N VAL A 55 -2.35 -2.55 3.84
CA VAL A 55 -2.30 -3.62 4.87
C VAL A 55 -3.15 -4.82 4.48
N LEU A 56 -4.27 -4.60 3.78
CA LEU A 56 -5.16 -5.68 3.34
C LEU A 56 -4.48 -6.65 2.34
N ALA A 57 -3.35 -6.27 1.72
CA ALA A 57 -2.64 -7.14 0.80
C ALA A 57 -2.10 -8.40 1.49
N SER A 58 -1.84 -8.34 2.79
CA SER A 58 -1.43 -9.51 3.59
C SER A 58 -2.43 -10.67 3.56
N ASN A 59 -3.72 -10.38 3.37
CA ASN A 59 -4.77 -11.40 3.31
C ASN A 59 -4.80 -12.18 1.98
N TYR A 60 -4.07 -11.70 0.97
CA TYR A 60 -4.08 -12.26 -0.39
C TYR A 60 -2.70 -12.75 -0.83
N ILE A 61 -1.79 -12.97 0.12
CA ILE A 61 -0.50 -13.63 -0.15
C ILE A 61 -0.80 -15.05 -0.62
N ALA A 62 -0.22 -15.44 -1.75
CA ALA A 62 -0.41 -16.78 -2.29
C ALA A 62 0.15 -17.84 -1.30
N PRO A 63 -0.53 -18.98 -1.12
CA PRO A 63 -0.18 -19.95 -0.08
C PRO A 63 1.16 -20.66 -0.32
N ASP A 64 1.67 -20.60 -1.54
CA ASP A 64 2.94 -21.20 -1.96
C ASP A 64 4.16 -20.27 -1.80
N ILE A 65 3.94 -19.04 -1.35
CA ILE A 65 5.03 -18.07 -1.10
C ILE A 65 5.07 -17.64 0.37
N THR A 66 6.27 -17.39 0.85
CA THR A 66 6.53 -16.81 2.18
C THR A 66 6.95 -15.35 2.01
N VAL A 67 6.26 -14.45 2.69
CA VAL A 67 6.59 -13.02 2.74
C VAL A 67 6.82 -12.61 4.18
N HIS A 68 7.92 -11.92 4.45
CA HIS A 68 8.26 -11.40 5.77
C HIS A 68 7.72 -9.98 5.91
N LEU A 69 6.56 -9.82 6.54
CA LEU A 69 5.95 -8.51 6.73
C LEU A 69 6.64 -7.76 7.87
N GLN A 70 7.07 -6.54 7.60
CA GLN A 70 7.69 -5.62 8.54
C GLN A 70 6.73 -4.46 8.83
N SER A 71 6.63 -4.06 10.09
CA SER A 71 5.92 -2.86 10.49
C SER A 71 6.88 -1.88 11.16
N GLU A 72 6.84 -0.60 10.78
CA GLU A 72 7.81 0.40 11.22
C GLU A 72 7.79 0.66 12.73
N ASN A 73 6.71 0.32 13.42
CA ASN A 73 6.65 0.39 14.89
C ASN A 73 7.44 -0.72 15.62
N GLY A 74 8.03 -1.67 14.88
CA GLY A 74 8.98 -2.63 15.43
C GLY A 74 8.54 -4.09 15.41
N ILE A 75 7.86 -4.53 14.34
CA ILE A 75 7.49 -5.94 14.15
C ILE A 75 8.11 -6.45 12.84
N LEU A 76 8.74 -7.62 12.90
CA LEU A 76 9.11 -8.42 11.73
C LEU A 76 8.48 -9.81 11.84
N GLY A 77 7.86 -10.27 10.76
CA GLY A 77 7.03 -11.47 10.77
C GLY A 77 5.62 -11.17 11.27
N MET A 78 5.09 -9.99 10.93
CA MET A 78 3.70 -9.65 11.18
C MET A 78 2.80 -10.64 10.45
N GLY A 79 1.85 -11.22 11.19
CA GLY A 79 0.86 -12.18 10.70
C GLY A 79 -0.46 -11.52 10.29
N PRO A 80 -1.47 -12.33 10.00
CA PRO A 80 -2.80 -11.86 9.67
C PRO A 80 -3.48 -11.17 10.86
N PHE A 81 -4.61 -10.54 10.61
CA PHE A 81 -5.49 -10.05 11.67
C PHE A 81 -5.92 -11.20 12.58
N PRO A 82 -5.97 -10.98 13.91
CA PRO A 82 -6.34 -12.00 14.87
C PRO A 82 -7.84 -12.39 14.77
N THR A 83 -8.18 -13.56 15.29
CA THR A 83 -9.54 -13.88 15.72
C THR A 83 -9.83 -13.18 17.06
N ALA A 84 -11.08 -13.20 17.53
CA ALA A 84 -11.43 -12.60 18.81
C ALA A 84 -10.70 -13.24 20.02
N GLU A 85 -10.28 -14.49 19.88
CA GLU A 85 -9.58 -15.27 20.91
C GLU A 85 -8.07 -15.02 20.90
N GLU A 86 -7.52 -14.60 19.75
CA GLU A 86 -6.08 -14.35 19.55
C GLU A 86 -5.67 -12.90 19.81
N VAL A 87 -6.62 -12.00 20.03
CA VAL A 87 -6.33 -10.55 20.19
C VAL A 87 -5.42 -10.31 21.37
N ASP A 88 -4.28 -9.67 21.08
CA ASP A 88 -3.41 -9.05 22.08
C ASP A 88 -3.40 -7.53 21.88
N CYS A 89 -3.73 -6.77 22.94
CA CYS A 89 -3.78 -5.31 22.91
C CYS A 89 -2.40 -4.64 22.74
N ASP A 90 -1.33 -5.35 23.05
CA ASP A 90 0.05 -4.85 22.92
C ASP A 90 0.62 -5.15 21.51
N VAL A 91 -0.02 -6.01 20.71
CA VAL A 91 0.44 -6.39 19.39
C VAL A 91 -0.37 -5.67 18.32
N ILE A 92 0.13 -4.52 17.92
CA ILE A 92 -0.50 -3.65 16.92
C ILE A 92 0.48 -3.27 15.80
N ASN A 93 -0.06 -3.09 14.60
CA ASN A 93 0.73 -2.55 13.48
C ASN A 93 0.87 -1.01 13.59
N ALA A 94 1.59 -0.40 12.67
CA ALA A 94 1.78 1.05 12.60
C ALA A 94 0.46 1.83 12.39
N GLY A 95 -0.59 1.18 11.88
CA GLY A 95 -1.95 1.71 11.76
C GLY A 95 -2.78 1.57 13.02
N LYS A 96 -2.17 1.10 14.13
CA LYS A 96 -2.81 0.81 15.43
C LYS A 96 -3.89 -0.28 15.35
N GLU A 97 -3.84 -1.12 14.33
CA GLU A 97 -4.72 -2.28 14.16
C GLU A 97 -4.11 -3.49 14.86
N SER A 98 -4.95 -4.29 15.54
CA SER A 98 -4.51 -5.56 16.14
C SER A 98 -4.00 -6.51 15.07
N VAL A 99 -2.83 -7.09 15.29
CA VAL A 99 -2.21 -8.08 14.40
C VAL A 99 -1.69 -9.27 15.19
N THR A 100 -1.34 -10.35 14.50
CA THR A 100 -0.59 -11.46 15.09
C THR A 100 0.90 -11.36 14.72
N VAL A 101 1.74 -12.09 15.44
CA VAL A 101 3.15 -12.32 15.08
C VAL A 101 3.30 -13.79 14.75
N LEU A 102 3.84 -14.09 13.56
CA LEU A 102 4.07 -15.46 13.12
C LEU A 102 5.16 -16.12 13.97
N PRO A 103 5.15 -17.46 14.13
CA PRO A 103 6.26 -18.19 14.74
C PRO A 103 7.60 -17.85 14.08
N GLY A 104 8.59 -17.46 14.90
CA GLY A 104 9.87 -16.95 14.42
C GLY A 104 9.91 -15.46 14.13
N GLY A 105 8.78 -14.76 14.28
CA GLY A 105 8.74 -13.30 14.21
C GLY A 105 9.40 -12.64 15.42
N SER A 106 9.70 -11.35 15.30
CA SER A 106 10.46 -10.59 16.31
C SER A 106 9.84 -9.21 16.53
N CYS A 107 9.86 -8.77 17.79
CA CYS A 107 9.53 -7.41 18.17
C CYS A 107 10.80 -6.69 18.63
N PHE A 108 10.96 -5.44 18.22
CA PHE A 108 12.14 -4.61 18.51
C PHE A 108 11.74 -3.12 18.53
N SER A 109 12.66 -2.27 18.92
CA SER A 109 12.40 -0.83 18.99
C SER A 109 12.19 -0.20 17.61
N SER A 110 11.46 0.91 17.55
CA SER A 110 11.18 1.61 16.30
C SER A 110 12.44 2.16 15.63
N ASP A 111 13.46 2.55 16.38
CA ASP A 111 14.74 2.98 15.81
C ASP A 111 15.45 1.85 15.05
N THR A 112 15.44 0.62 15.57
CA THR A 112 15.92 -0.58 14.87
C THR A 112 15.09 -0.84 13.61
N SER A 113 13.78 -0.70 13.68
CA SER A 113 12.88 -0.85 12.54
C SER A 113 13.20 0.16 11.42
N PHE A 114 13.37 1.43 11.75
CA PHE A 114 13.78 2.45 10.79
C PHE A 114 15.22 2.24 10.27
N ALA A 115 16.12 1.71 11.08
CA ALA A 115 17.46 1.33 10.62
C ALA A 115 17.40 0.21 9.57
N MET A 116 16.47 -0.74 9.68
CA MET A 116 16.23 -1.75 8.64
C MET A 116 15.75 -1.13 7.33
N ILE A 117 14.81 -0.18 7.39
CA ILE A 117 14.29 0.53 6.21
C ILE A 117 15.42 1.31 5.54
N ARG A 118 16.10 2.19 6.27
CA ARG A 118 17.21 3.02 5.77
C ARG A 118 18.41 2.19 5.30
N GLY A 119 18.60 1.01 5.92
CA GLY A 119 19.64 0.03 5.57
C GLY A 119 19.31 -0.84 4.36
N ASN A 120 18.24 -0.54 3.61
CA ASN A 120 17.78 -1.31 2.45
C ASN A 120 17.54 -2.79 2.75
N ARG A 121 16.92 -3.10 3.91
CA ARG A 121 16.55 -4.46 4.31
C ARG A 121 15.07 -4.77 4.02
N VAL A 122 14.35 -3.82 3.42
CA VAL A 122 12.97 -3.97 2.95
C VAL A 122 13.02 -3.98 1.43
N ASP A 123 12.59 -5.08 0.81
CA ASP A 123 12.65 -5.28 -0.64
C ASP A 123 11.56 -4.47 -1.36
N MET A 124 10.40 -4.34 -0.73
CA MET A 124 9.26 -3.64 -1.31
C MET A 124 8.41 -2.96 -0.23
N THR A 125 7.89 -1.79 -0.57
CA THR A 125 6.83 -1.14 0.21
C THR A 125 5.60 -0.92 -0.66
N ILE A 126 4.41 -1.19 -0.09
CA ILE A 126 3.13 -0.86 -0.73
C ILE A 126 2.49 0.27 0.07
N LEU A 127 2.27 1.41 -0.57
CA LEU A 127 1.73 2.63 0.05
C LEU A 127 0.41 3.05 -0.59
N GLY A 128 -0.43 3.72 0.19
CA GLY A 128 -1.55 4.47 -0.35
C GLY A 128 -1.08 5.76 -1.02
N GLY A 129 -1.80 6.22 -2.07
CA GLY A 129 -1.52 7.48 -2.77
C GLY A 129 -2.71 8.40 -2.80
N MET A 130 -2.46 9.71 -2.69
CA MET A 130 -3.43 10.76 -2.99
C MET A 130 -3.21 11.31 -4.41
N GLN A 131 -1.94 11.54 -4.77
CA GLN A 131 -1.51 11.91 -6.12
C GLN A 131 -0.17 11.26 -6.42
N VAL A 132 0.03 10.89 -7.69
CA VAL A 132 1.32 10.46 -8.23
C VAL A 132 1.56 11.20 -9.55
N SER A 133 2.77 11.75 -9.73
CA SER A 133 3.16 12.42 -10.97
C SER A 133 3.63 11.41 -12.02
N HIS A 134 3.71 11.87 -13.28
CA HIS A 134 4.25 11.07 -14.39
C HIS A 134 5.70 10.64 -14.16
N ARG A 135 6.44 11.31 -13.28
CA ARG A 135 7.82 10.99 -12.90
C ARG A 135 7.93 10.08 -11.67
N GLY A 136 6.79 9.78 -11.04
CA GLY A 136 6.78 8.98 -9.82
C GLY A 136 6.97 9.77 -8.52
N ASP A 137 6.64 11.06 -8.52
CA ASP A 137 6.54 11.82 -7.26
C ASP A 137 5.29 11.38 -6.53
N LEU A 138 5.39 11.14 -5.22
CA LEU A 138 4.28 10.69 -4.38
C LEU A 138 3.82 11.78 -3.42
N SER A 139 2.50 11.97 -3.33
CA SER A 139 1.84 12.76 -2.28
C SER A 139 0.79 11.89 -1.59
N ASN A 140 0.93 11.67 -0.26
CA ASN A 140 0.02 10.78 0.46
C ASN A 140 -0.20 11.15 1.94
N TRP A 141 0.22 12.33 2.42
CA TRP A 141 0.21 12.64 3.84
C TRP A 141 -0.63 13.84 4.24
N VAL A 142 -0.85 14.83 3.36
CA VAL A 142 -1.59 16.04 3.69
C VAL A 142 -2.39 16.58 2.50
N VAL A 143 -3.58 17.08 2.80
CA VAL A 143 -4.37 17.94 1.91
C VAL A 143 -4.44 19.31 2.56
N PRO A 144 -3.88 20.37 1.96
CA PRO A 144 -3.92 21.72 2.52
C PRO A 144 -5.35 22.15 2.89
N GLY A 145 -5.51 22.77 4.06
CA GLY A 145 -6.84 23.19 4.58
C GLY A 145 -7.68 22.08 5.23
N LYS A 146 -7.20 20.85 5.25
CA LYS A 146 -7.79 19.73 6.00
C LYS A 146 -6.87 19.31 7.16
N VAL A 147 -7.35 18.34 7.98
CA VAL A 147 -6.56 17.81 9.09
C VAL A 147 -5.25 17.26 8.57
N VAL A 148 -4.14 17.77 9.10
CA VAL A 148 -2.78 17.28 8.82
C VAL A 148 -2.59 15.98 9.59
N LYS A 149 -2.41 14.88 8.87
CA LYS A 149 -1.86 13.64 9.43
C LYS A 149 -0.35 13.73 9.30
N GLY A 150 0.39 13.38 10.33
CA GLY A 150 1.86 13.35 10.26
C GLY A 150 2.35 12.48 9.11
N MET A 151 3.54 12.78 8.60
CA MET A 151 4.16 12.05 7.47
C MET A 151 4.44 10.58 7.78
N GLY A 152 4.55 10.21 9.05
CA GLY A 152 4.89 8.86 9.49
C GLY A 152 6.19 8.33 8.86
N GLY A 153 6.32 7.02 8.76
CA GLY A 153 7.48 6.35 8.15
C GLY A 153 7.53 6.38 6.62
N ALA A 154 6.51 6.94 5.95
CA ALA A 154 6.43 6.88 4.48
C ALA A 154 7.62 7.54 3.79
N MET A 155 8.14 8.66 4.32
CA MET A 155 9.31 9.32 3.75
C MET A 155 10.58 8.48 3.81
N ASP A 156 10.78 7.74 4.91
CA ASP A 156 11.91 6.81 5.04
C ASP A 156 11.76 5.63 4.05
N LEU A 157 10.55 5.07 3.94
CA LEU A 157 10.26 3.96 3.04
C LEU A 157 10.51 4.31 1.57
N VAL A 158 10.10 5.49 1.12
CA VAL A 158 10.29 5.92 -0.27
C VAL A 158 11.69 6.45 -0.57
N SER A 159 12.50 6.73 0.45
CA SER A 159 13.88 7.19 0.28
C SER A 159 14.90 6.04 0.25
N ALA A 160 14.49 4.80 0.52
CA ALA A 160 15.36 3.63 0.50
C ALA A 160 15.65 3.21 -0.96
N PRO A 161 16.89 3.37 -1.49
CA PRO A 161 17.15 3.32 -2.93
C PRO A 161 17.01 1.94 -3.57
N LYS A 162 16.96 0.86 -2.77
CA LYS A 162 16.80 -0.52 -3.26
C LYS A 162 15.40 -1.08 -2.99
N SER A 163 14.58 -0.38 -2.23
CA SER A 163 13.21 -0.80 -1.95
C SER A 163 12.30 -0.43 -3.11
N ARG A 164 11.57 -1.39 -3.63
CA ARG A 164 10.57 -1.13 -4.66
C ARG A 164 9.33 -0.48 -4.06
N VAL A 165 8.92 0.66 -4.60
CA VAL A 165 7.77 1.42 -4.11
C VAL A 165 6.57 1.18 -5.03
N VAL A 166 5.55 0.51 -4.50
CA VAL A 166 4.29 0.25 -5.18
C VAL A 166 3.20 1.11 -4.54
N VAL A 167 2.49 1.90 -5.34
CA VAL A 167 1.39 2.74 -4.86
C VAL A 167 0.06 2.12 -5.25
N THR A 168 -0.84 2.00 -4.27
CA THR A 168 -2.23 1.54 -4.46
C THR A 168 -3.19 2.68 -4.18
N MET A 169 -4.07 3.00 -5.13
CA MET A 169 -5.06 4.07 -4.97
C MET A 169 -6.21 3.91 -5.99
N THR A 170 -7.34 4.56 -5.75
CA THR A 170 -8.34 4.73 -6.81
C THR A 170 -7.77 5.63 -7.91
N HIS A 171 -8.08 5.34 -9.17
CA HIS A 171 -7.56 6.09 -10.32
C HIS A 171 -7.94 7.57 -10.27
N ASN A 172 -9.19 7.82 -9.91
CA ASN A 172 -9.74 9.17 -9.74
C ASN A 172 -10.21 9.38 -8.30
N ALA A 173 -10.34 10.62 -7.89
CA ALA A 173 -10.98 11.01 -6.66
C ALA A 173 -12.51 10.82 -6.76
N ASN A 174 -13.22 10.99 -5.63
CA ASN A 174 -14.69 10.79 -5.59
C ASN A 174 -15.46 11.80 -6.45
N ASP A 175 -14.90 12.97 -6.70
CA ASP A 175 -15.44 14.01 -7.57
C ASP A 175 -15.06 13.82 -9.06
N GLY A 176 -14.37 12.74 -9.38
CA GLY A 176 -13.88 12.42 -10.72
C GLY A 176 -12.54 13.05 -11.07
N SER A 177 -11.99 13.93 -10.24
CA SER A 177 -10.70 14.56 -10.52
C SER A 177 -9.56 13.53 -10.61
N PRO A 178 -8.56 13.75 -11.50
CA PRO A 178 -7.46 12.83 -11.68
C PRO A 178 -6.52 12.84 -10.47
N LYS A 179 -5.95 11.67 -10.17
CA LYS A 179 -4.92 11.49 -9.14
C LYS A 179 -3.55 11.13 -9.73
N ILE A 180 -3.53 10.73 -11.00
CA ILE A 180 -2.32 10.53 -11.78
C ILE A 180 -2.16 11.74 -12.67
N MET A 181 -1.08 12.50 -12.46
CA MET A 181 -0.95 13.87 -12.93
C MET A 181 0.42 14.11 -13.59
N HIS A 182 0.53 15.18 -14.38
CA HIS A 182 1.84 15.62 -14.86
C HIS A 182 2.74 16.05 -13.69
N GLU A 183 2.22 16.88 -12.79
CA GLU A 183 2.89 17.29 -11.56
C GLU A 183 1.90 17.25 -10.39
N ASN A 184 2.38 16.84 -9.21
CA ASN A 184 1.55 16.84 -8.02
C ASN A 184 1.25 18.27 -7.56
N THR A 185 0.01 18.51 -7.15
CA THR A 185 -0.41 19.76 -6.53
C THR A 185 -0.41 19.70 -5.00
N LEU A 186 -0.35 18.51 -4.44
CA LEU A 186 -0.24 18.28 -3.00
C LEU A 186 1.22 18.19 -2.56
N PRO A 187 1.54 18.52 -1.29
CA PRO A 187 2.88 18.36 -0.76
C PRO A 187 3.43 16.96 -0.93
N LEU A 188 4.67 16.87 -1.37
CA LEU A 188 5.31 15.60 -1.67
C LEU A 188 5.67 14.81 -0.40
N THR A 189 5.53 13.50 -0.48
CA THR A 189 6.13 12.51 0.42
C THR A 189 7.54 12.16 -0.05
N GLY A 190 7.71 12.00 -1.35
CA GLY A 190 8.99 11.75 -2.00
C GLY A 190 8.93 12.10 -3.49
N ALA A 191 10.07 12.46 -4.06
CA ALA A 191 10.24 12.77 -5.47
C ALA A 191 10.88 11.59 -6.20
N ASN A 192 10.40 11.28 -7.41
CA ASN A 192 10.92 10.20 -8.27
C ASN A 192 11.11 8.87 -7.53
N CYS A 193 10.16 8.50 -6.67
CA CYS A 193 10.29 7.38 -5.75
C CYS A 193 9.35 6.20 -6.04
N VAL A 194 8.34 6.40 -6.88
CA VAL A 194 7.35 5.35 -7.19
C VAL A 194 7.81 4.53 -8.39
N ASP A 195 7.81 3.19 -8.26
CA ASP A 195 8.13 2.27 -9.34
C ASP A 195 6.89 1.75 -10.07
N ARG A 196 5.77 1.58 -9.34
CA ARG A 196 4.52 1.05 -9.89
C ARG A 196 3.30 1.68 -9.25
N ILE A 197 2.27 1.94 -10.07
CA ILE A 197 0.97 2.45 -9.63
C ILE A 197 -0.08 1.40 -9.98
N ILE A 198 -0.85 0.95 -8.99
CA ILE A 198 -1.95 0.01 -9.16
C ILE A 198 -3.25 0.71 -8.76
N THR A 199 -4.19 0.77 -9.69
CA THR A 199 -5.48 1.43 -9.47
C THR A 199 -6.64 0.44 -9.67
N ASP A 200 -7.86 0.91 -9.52
CA ASP A 200 -9.07 0.15 -9.87
C ASP A 200 -9.29 0.02 -11.39
N LYS A 201 -8.47 0.69 -12.21
CA LYS A 201 -8.63 0.71 -13.68
C LYS A 201 -7.45 0.13 -14.44
N CYS A 202 -6.23 0.33 -13.94
CA CYS A 202 -5.02 -0.06 -14.65
C CYS A 202 -3.80 -0.16 -13.75
N VAL A 203 -2.72 -0.69 -14.29
CA VAL A 203 -1.37 -0.71 -13.70
C VAL A 203 -0.41 0.06 -14.60
N PHE A 204 0.29 1.01 -13.99
CA PHE A 204 1.42 1.70 -14.63
C PHE A 204 2.74 1.30 -13.98
N ASP A 205 3.77 1.11 -14.79
CA ASP A 205 5.16 1.23 -14.35
C ASP A 205 5.63 2.67 -14.52
N VAL A 206 6.43 3.16 -13.59
CA VAL A 206 7.15 4.41 -13.73
C VAL A 206 8.53 4.11 -14.30
N VAL A 207 8.79 4.57 -15.51
CA VAL A 207 10.07 4.34 -16.19
C VAL A 207 10.96 5.59 -16.03
N PRO A 208 12.10 5.49 -15.32
CA PRO A 208 12.96 6.63 -15.10
C PRO A 208 13.33 7.35 -16.39
N GLY A 209 13.12 8.66 -16.43
CA GLY A 209 13.42 9.52 -17.59
C GLY A 209 12.43 9.41 -18.77
N LYS A 210 11.44 8.48 -18.72
CA LYS A 210 10.45 8.29 -19.79
C LYS A 210 9.01 8.59 -19.35
N GLY A 211 8.73 8.46 -18.05
CA GLY A 211 7.38 8.66 -17.51
C GLY A 211 6.61 7.34 -17.31
N LEU A 212 5.30 7.36 -17.51
CA LEU A 212 4.44 6.23 -17.23
C LEU A 212 4.34 5.28 -18.43
N LEU A 213 4.37 3.97 -18.14
CA LEU A 213 4.13 2.89 -19.10
C LEU A 213 2.91 2.08 -18.64
N LEU A 214 1.82 2.09 -19.41
CA LEU A 214 0.64 1.28 -19.14
C LEU A 214 0.97 -0.20 -19.37
N ARG A 215 0.88 -1.00 -18.32
CA ARG A 215 1.22 -2.44 -18.34
C ARG A 215 0.01 -3.34 -18.39
N GLU A 216 -1.04 -2.98 -17.66
CA GLU A 216 -2.22 -3.83 -17.51
C GLU A 216 -3.48 -2.98 -17.41
N LEU A 217 -4.58 -3.54 -17.90
CA LEU A 217 -5.92 -3.00 -17.77
C LEU A 217 -6.73 -3.87 -16.79
N SER A 218 -7.54 -3.24 -15.97
CA SER A 218 -8.60 -3.92 -15.24
C SER A 218 -9.72 -4.29 -16.21
N TYR A 219 -10.40 -5.41 -15.95
CA TYR A 219 -11.48 -5.90 -16.83
C TYR A 219 -12.55 -4.84 -17.12
N GLY A 220 -12.87 -4.66 -18.39
CA GLY A 220 -13.86 -3.71 -18.88
C GLY A 220 -13.35 -2.29 -19.12
N TYR A 221 -12.05 -2.03 -18.99
CA TYR A 221 -11.43 -0.75 -19.35
C TYR A 221 -10.59 -0.86 -20.62
N THR A 222 -10.63 0.18 -21.45
CA THR A 222 -9.81 0.33 -22.65
C THR A 222 -8.68 1.33 -22.44
N VAL A 223 -7.71 1.37 -23.34
CA VAL A 223 -6.63 2.38 -23.32
C VAL A 223 -7.22 3.80 -23.42
N GLU A 224 -8.27 3.96 -24.22
CA GLU A 224 -8.98 5.23 -24.40
C GLU A 224 -9.66 5.70 -23.12
N ASP A 225 -10.25 4.78 -22.34
CA ASP A 225 -10.82 5.10 -21.03
C ASP A 225 -9.74 5.59 -20.04
N ILE A 226 -8.56 4.98 -20.07
CA ILE A 226 -7.44 5.40 -19.22
C ILE A 226 -6.92 6.77 -19.65
N LYS A 227 -6.78 7.03 -20.95
CA LYS A 227 -6.40 8.36 -21.47
C LYS A 227 -7.38 9.46 -21.04
N ALA A 228 -8.68 9.16 -21.10
CA ALA A 228 -9.72 10.11 -20.74
C ALA A 228 -9.74 10.51 -19.24
N CYS A 229 -9.15 9.70 -18.36
CA CYS A 229 -9.20 9.91 -16.91
C CYS A 229 -7.83 10.08 -16.24
N THR A 230 -6.75 10.15 -17.03
CA THR A 230 -5.37 10.39 -16.57
C THR A 230 -4.92 11.79 -17.03
N ALA A 231 -4.37 12.59 -16.11
CA ALA A 231 -3.99 13.98 -16.40
C ALA A 231 -2.50 14.13 -16.77
N CYS A 232 -1.94 13.14 -17.45
CA CYS A 232 -0.62 13.21 -18.05
C CYS A 232 -0.52 12.21 -19.21
N ASP A 233 0.46 12.41 -20.09
CA ASP A 233 0.78 11.47 -21.15
C ASP A 233 1.43 10.20 -20.58
N PHE A 234 1.25 9.09 -21.30
CA PHE A 234 1.86 7.81 -20.98
C PHE A 234 2.08 6.97 -22.24
N GLU A 235 3.05 6.08 -22.20
CA GLU A 235 3.26 5.05 -23.23
C GLU A 235 2.42 3.81 -22.91
N VAL A 236 2.09 3.05 -23.95
CA VAL A 236 1.35 1.77 -23.84
C VAL A 236 2.32 0.65 -24.15
N ALA A 237 2.43 -0.33 -23.26
CA ALA A 237 3.26 -1.49 -23.49
C ALA A 237 2.73 -2.31 -24.69
N SER A 238 3.63 -2.89 -25.46
CA SER A 238 3.26 -3.71 -26.64
C SER A 238 2.47 -4.97 -26.26
N ASP A 239 2.59 -5.41 -25.01
CA ASP A 239 1.97 -6.61 -24.43
C ASP A 239 0.87 -6.26 -23.40
N VAL A 240 0.30 -5.05 -23.48
CA VAL A 240 -0.78 -4.65 -22.56
C VAL A 240 -1.99 -5.57 -22.74
N ALA A 241 -2.53 -6.04 -21.61
CA ALA A 241 -3.66 -6.95 -21.59
C ALA A 241 -4.60 -6.64 -20.40
N GLU A 242 -5.86 -7.10 -20.50
CA GLU A 242 -6.77 -7.16 -19.37
C GLU A 242 -6.36 -8.32 -18.45
N THR A 243 -5.98 -8.03 -17.19
CA THR A 243 -5.39 -9.05 -16.32
C THR A 243 -6.01 -9.12 -14.92
N TYR A 244 -6.87 -8.20 -14.53
CA TYR A 244 -7.48 -8.22 -13.20
C TYR A 244 -8.82 -7.46 -13.11
#